data_3c98ff30d5172e881ca8efc249e51e13
#
_entry.id   3c98ff30d5172e881ca8efc249e51e13
#
_cell.length_a   1.000
_cell.length_b   1.000
_cell.length_c   1.000
_cell.angle_alpha   90.00
_cell.angle_beta   90.00
_cell.angle_gamma   90.00
#
_symmetry.space_group_name_H-M   'P 1'
#
loop_
_entity.id
_entity.type
_entity.pdbx_description
1 polymer ?
#
loop_
_entity_poly.entity_id
_entity_poly.type
_entity_poly.pdbx_seq_one_letter_code
_entity_poly.pdbx_strand_id
1 'polypeptide(L)'
;MKHSCVLWGGYGHGNVGDDLTLAVALADARRAWGDSVAILTPRADRTARQFPDIPRIPYVLRRPPPPARLCLRARAALRSLCGGSRGGSPRYRLRDQLPAGSRAPRPAWVRAVEEARELVLVGGGYLTDLFPVETFLFPVQLARAKGVPVRTDPLGIGPFASRRAAAAVVAALLAADLRVRDDVSLEFCRAHGLAAKRCLDSGFRLKEVVPALVRAPRGRRVGICISRQAGSGPGAARRATTAWCNAFLRALAADRDLEIRGFCFHADPRTDYEATRAAFLRAGIDADLVAPPCADFREAARALASHNVIVTTRFHAAVAA
;
A
#
# COMPACT_ATOMS: atom_id res chain seq x y z
N MET A 1 22.17 -1.21 16.66
CA MET A 1 21.91 -2.67 16.62
C MET A 1 21.81 -3.06 15.16
N LYS A 2 22.48 -4.17 14.77
CA LYS A 2 22.36 -4.74 13.42
C LYS A 2 21.05 -5.53 13.35
N HIS A 3 20.25 -5.30 12.31
CA HIS A 3 19.04 -6.06 12.05
C HIS A 3 19.31 -7.08 10.94
N SER A 4 18.91 -8.33 11.15
CA SER A 4 19.09 -9.37 10.13
C SER A 4 18.10 -9.20 8.98
N CYS A 5 16.89 -8.71 9.25
CA CYS A 5 15.86 -8.48 8.24
C CYS A 5 15.30 -7.06 8.34
N VAL A 6 15.18 -6.38 7.20
CA VAL A 6 14.55 -5.07 7.09
C VAL A 6 13.31 -5.18 6.20
N LEU A 7 12.16 -4.78 6.74
CA LEU A 7 10.89 -4.74 6.00
C LEU A 7 10.69 -3.34 5.41
N TRP A 8 10.31 -3.27 4.13
CA TRP A 8 10.03 -2.03 3.42
C TRP A 8 8.80 -2.17 2.50
N GLY A 9 7.95 -1.15 2.38
CA GLY A 9 6.77 -1.19 1.49
C GLY A 9 5.87 0.03 1.54
N GLY A 10 4.63 -0.11 1.04
CA GLY A 10 3.63 0.95 0.92
C GLY A 10 2.88 1.29 2.21
N TYR A 11 3.15 0.66 3.30
CA TYR A 11 2.45 0.84 4.58
C TYR A 11 2.79 2.18 5.27
N GLY A 12 2.06 2.49 6.34
CA GLY A 12 2.26 3.71 7.14
C GLY A 12 1.62 4.96 6.54
N HIS A 13 1.02 4.90 5.35
CA HIS A 13 0.36 6.04 4.70
C HIS A 13 -1.13 6.17 5.01
N GLY A 14 -1.67 5.32 5.87
CA GLY A 14 -3.08 5.36 6.29
C GLY A 14 -3.97 4.34 5.60
N ASN A 15 -3.49 3.64 4.60
CA ASN A 15 -4.16 2.48 4.05
C ASN A 15 -3.98 1.30 5.00
N VAL A 16 -5.03 0.92 5.70
CA VAL A 16 -5.01 -0.15 6.70
C VAL A 16 -4.74 -1.51 6.06
N GLY A 17 -5.10 -1.68 4.79
CA GLY A 17 -4.79 -2.89 4.04
C GLY A 17 -3.28 -3.13 3.87
N ASP A 18 -2.50 -2.07 3.63
CA ASP A 18 -1.05 -2.18 3.55
C ASP A 18 -0.42 -2.45 4.93
N ASP A 19 -1.04 -1.94 6.00
CA ASP A 19 -0.63 -2.22 7.38
C ASP A 19 -0.93 -3.69 7.75
N LEU A 20 -2.02 -4.29 7.20
CA LEU A 20 -2.34 -5.72 7.32
C LEU A 20 -1.30 -6.61 6.63
N THR A 21 -0.91 -6.28 5.40
CA THR A 21 0.14 -7.03 4.71
C THR A 21 1.47 -6.95 5.44
N LEU A 22 1.78 -5.78 6.04
CA LEU A 22 2.95 -5.64 6.92
C LEU A 22 2.87 -6.58 8.14
N ALA A 23 1.70 -6.72 8.77
CA ALA A 23 1.54 -7.60 9.93
C ALA A 23 1.86 -9.06 9.59
N VAL A 24 1.41 -9.54 8.44
CA VAL A 24 1.70 -10.90 7.95
C VAL A 24 3.19 -11.04 7.59
N ALA A 25 3.75 -10.08 6.86
CA ALA A 25 5.17 -10.07 6.50
C ALA A 25 6.09 -10.07 7.74
N LEU A 26 5.68 -9.32 8.77
CA LEU A 26 6.38 -9.26 10.05
C LEU A 26 6.35 -10.60 10.78
N ALA A 27 5.20 -11.28 10.79
CA ALA A 27 5.09 -12.61 11.39
C ALA A 27 5.99 -13.62 10.66
N ASP A 28 6.06 -13.58 9.34
CA ASP A 28 6.98 -14.42 8.54
C ASP A 28 8.44 -14.07 8.81
N ALA A 29 8.79 -12.81 8.85
CA ALA A 29 10.15 -12.36 9.14
C ALA A 29 10.59 -12.76 10.55
N ARG A 30 9.72 -12.65 11.55
CA ARG A 30 10.01 -13.09 12.91
C ARG A 30 10.20 -14.61 13.03
N ARG A 31 9.45 -15.40 12.26
CA ARG A 31 9.68 -16.86 12.20
C ARG A 31 11.08 -17.22 11.67
N ALA A 32 11.56 -16.44 10.71
CA ALA A 32 12.87 -16.69 10.08
C ALA A 32 14.06 -16.06 10.82
N TRP A 33 13.88 -14.88 11.44
CA TRP A 33 14.94 -14.03 11.96
C TRP A 33 14.81 -13.67 13.46
N GLY A 34 13.78 -14.20 14.15
CA GLY A 34 13.50 -13.87 15.55
C GLY A 34 13.22 -12.37 15.72
N ASP A 35 13.77 -11.79 16.79
CA ASP A 35 13.64 -10.36 17.10
C ASP A 35 14.59 -9.45 16.30
N SER A 36 15.45 -10.02 15.44
CA SER A 36 16.38 -9.26 14.62
C SER A 36 15.72 -8.68 13.35
N VAL A 37 14.50 -8.19 13.48
CA VAL A 37 13.70 -7.60 12.41
C VAL A 37 13.45 -6.12 12.68
N ALA A 38 13.55 -5.28 11.65
CA ALA A 38 13.21 -3.86 11.72
C ALA A 38 12.26 -3.45 10.59
N ILE A 39 11.45 -2.43 10.85
CA ILE A 39 10.54 -1.82 9.89
C ILE A 39 11.14 -0.49 9.42
N LEU A 40 11.37 -0.36 8.12
CA LEU A 40 11.70 0.89 7.48
C LEU A 40 10.40 1.61 7.12
N THR A 41 10.16 2.81 7.67
CA THR A 41 8.85 3.48 7.55
C THR A 41 8.95 4.97 7.31
N PRO A 42 8.10 5.55 6.43
CA PRO A 42 8.00 7.00 6.26
C PRO A 42 7.27 7.71 7.42
N ARG A 43 6.55 6.96 8.27
CA ARG A 43 5.72 7.48 9.37
C ARG A 43 5.95 6.67 10.64
N ALA A 44 7.07 6.92 11.29
CA ALA A 44 7.51 6.18 12.48
C ALA A 44 6.50 6.25 13.64
N ASP A 45 5.85 7.40 13.83
CA ASP A 45 4.81 7.65 14.83
C ASP A 45 3.59 6.74 14.64
N ARG A 46 3.11 6.62 13.40
CA ARG A 46 1.97 5.78 13.05
C ARG A 46 2.31 4.29 13.16
N THR A 47 3.44 3.90 12.59
CA THR A 47 3.92 2.52 12.66
C THR A 47 4.16 2.08 14.11
N ALA A 48 4.59 3.00 14.99
CA ALA A 48 4.78 2.73 16.40
C ALA A 48 3.49 2.34 17.12
N ARG A 49 2.39 3.00 16.81
CA ARG A 49 1.08 2.68 17.41
C ARG A 49 0.59 1.28 17.03
N GLN A 50 0.89 0.84 15.83
CA GLN A 50 0.44 -0.46 15.33
C GLN A 50 1.39 -1.61 15.72
N PHE A 51 2.68 -1.34 15.78
CA PHE A 51 3.74 -2.31 16.06
C PHE A 51 4.71 -1.76 17.12
N PRO A 52 4.28 -1.61 18.39
CA PRO A 52 5.06 -0.93 19.44
C PRO A 52 6.40 -1.63 19.72
N ASP A 53 6.44 -2.95 19.64
CA ASP A 53 7.58 -3.79 20.04
C ASP A 53 8.63 -4.00 18.93
N ILE A 54 8.42 -3.37 17.74
CA ILE A 54 9.32 -3.56 16.61
C ILE A 54 10.21 -2.33 16.43
N PRO A 55 11.53 -2.51 16.23
CA PRO A 55 12.43 -1.44 15.84
C PRO A 55 11.98 -0.77 14.55
N ARG A 56 11.84 0.55 14.59
CA ARG A 56 11.39 1.38 13.47
C ARG A 56 12.52 2.30 13.02
N ILE A 57 12.80 2.27 11.74
CA ILE A 57 13.83 3.07 11.12
C ILE A 57 13.15 4.11 10.24
N PRO A 58 13.27 5.41 10.56
CA PRO A 58 12.65 6.44 9.75
C PRO A 58 13.23 6.46 8.33
N TYR A 59 12.33 6.35 7.34
CA TYR A 59 12.67 6.53 5.93
C TYR A 59 12.45 7.98 5.53
N VAL A 60 13.52 8.76 5.58
CA VAL A 60 13.49 10.18 5.23
C VAL A 60 14.34 10.40 3.99
N LEU A 61 13.69 10.87 2.92
CA LEU A 61 14.39 11.25 1.69
C LEU A 61 14.89 12.70 1.80
N ARG A 62 16.15 12.89 1.46
CA ARG A 62 16.73 14.24 1.34
C ARG A 62 16.04 14.96 0.19
N ARG A 63 15.49 16.12 0.47
CA ARG A 63 14.91 16.97 -0.56
C ARG A 63 16.04 17.56 -1.42
N PRO A 64 15.89 17.60 -2.75
CA PRO A 64 16.86 18.28 -3.60
C PRO A 64 16.98 19.75 -3.21
N PRO A 65 18.16 20.37 -3.36
CA PRO A 65 18.39 21.75 -3.02
C PRO A 65 17.45 22.70 -3.79
N PRO A 66 17.20 23.93 -3.29
CA PRO A 66 16.21 24.86 -3.84
C PRO A 66 16.28 25.09 -5.36
N PRO A 67 17.45 25.35 -5.96
CA PRO A 67 17.53 25.60 -7.41
C PRO A 67 17.10 24.36 -8.23
N ALA A 68 17.44 23.14 -7.78
CA ALA A 68 16.99 21.93 -8.44
C ALA A 68 15.46 21.74 -8.32
N ARG A 69 14.82 22.21 -7.23
CA ARG A 69 13.36 22.20 -7.08
C ARG A 69 12.67 23.14 -8.06
N LEU A 70 13.22 24.33 -8.30
CA LEU A 70 12.67 25.28 -9.25
C LEU A 70 12.69 24.71 -10.68
N CYS A 71 13.83 24.16 -11.10
CA CYS A 71 13.94 23.48 -12.38
C CYS A 71 12.99 22.28 -12.52
N LEU A 72 12.78 21.51 -11.45
CA LEU A 72 11.86 20.38 -11.45
C LEU A 72 10.39 20.82 -11.52
N ARG A 73 10.02 21.91 -10.81
CA ARG A 73 8.68 22.51 -10.88
C ARG A 73 8.41 23.15 -12.24
N ALA A 74 9.36 23.89 -12.79
CA ALA A 74 9.24 24.48 -14.13
C ALA A 74 9.09 23.41 -15.21
N ARG A 75 9.86 22.33 -15.15
CA ARG A 75 9.72 21.17 -16.05
C ARG A 75 8.40 20.42 -15.88
N ALA A 76 7.86 20.31 -14.66
CA ALA A 76 6.56 19.70 -14.40
C ALA A 76 5.43 20.58 -14.96
N ALA A 77 5.52 21.92 -14.78
CA ALA A 77 4.56 22.89 -15.33
C ALA A 77 4.56 22.88 -16.87
N LEU A 78 5.74 22.90 -17.49
CA LEU A 78 5.88 22.82 -18.96
C LEU A 78 5.29 21.51 -19.53
N ARG A 79 5.47 20.36 -18.86
CA ARG A 79 4.86 19.09 -19.28
C ARG A 79 3.35 19.07 -19.10
N SER A 80 2.82 19.72 -18.07
CA SER A 80 1.37 19.87 -17.88
C SER A 80 0.73 20.68 -19.00
N LEU A 81 1.42 21.68 -19.50
CA LEU A 81 0.98 22.51 -20.64
C LEU A 81 1.03 21.75 -21.97
N CYS A 82 1.95 20.78 -22.10
CA CYS A 82 2.09 19.94 -23.29
C CYS A 82 1.26 18.65 -23.27
N GLY A 83 0.23 18.55 -22.43
CA GLY A 83 -0.67 17.38 -22.40
C GLY A 83 -0.08 16.11 -21.82
N GLY A 84 1.12 16.17 -21.22
CA GLY A 84 1.75 15.04 -20.54
C GLY A 84 1.09 14.72 -19.20
N SER A 85 0.97 13.45 -18.87
CA SER A 85 0.36 12.94 -17.64
C SER A 85 0.89 13.66 -16.39
N ARG A 86 0.01 13.95 -15.41
CA ARG A 86 0.27 14.70 -14.16
C ARG A 86 1.25 14.02 -13.17
N GLY A 87 1.98 13.00 -13.59
CA GLY A 87 2.90 12.19 -12.78
C GLY A 87 4.32 12.75 -12.63
N GLY A 88 4.51 14.06 -12.48
CA GLY A 88 5.83 14.68 -12.33
C GLY A 88 6.25 14.90 -10.88
N SER A 89 6.42 13.83 -10.09
CA SER A 89 7.12 13.93 -8.81
C SER A 89 8.55 14.44 -9.00
N PRO A 90 9.11 15.24 -8.06
CA PRO A 90 10.50 15.63 -8.10
C PRO A 90 11.38 14.39 -8.24
N ARG A 91 12.25 14.39 -9.24
CA ARG A 91 13.10 13.23 -9.55
C ARG A 91 14.14 13.04 -8.45
N TYR A 92 13.80 12.25 -7.45
CA TYR A 92 14.78 11.75 -6.49
C TYR A 92 15.71 10.77 -7.21
N ARG A 93 17.02 10.90 -6.98
CA ARG A 93 18.00 9.92 -7.44
C ARG A 93 18.63 9.29 -6.21
N LEU A 94 18.89 7.99 -6.25
CA LEU A 94 19.54 7.31 -5.13
C LEU A 94 20.86 7.99 -4.74
N ARG A 95 21.68 8.41 -5.70
CA ARG A 95 22.92 9.15 -5.47
C ARG A 95 22.75 10.43 -4.65
N ASP A 96 21.57 11.11 -4.78
CA ASP A 96 21.29 12.35 -4.04
C ASP A 96 20.91 12.05 -2.58
N GLN A 97 20.61 10.78 -2.27
CA GLN A 97 20.33 10.30 -0.92
C GLN A 97 21.61 9.84 -0.18
N LEU A 98 22.65 9.52 -0.94
CA LEU A 98 23.94 9.09 -0.41
C LEU A 98 24.90 10.28 -0.40
N PRO A 99 25.43 10.70 0.75
CA PRO A 99 26.39 11.78 0.80
C PRO A 99 27.70 11.37 0.14
N ALA A 100 27.97 11.88 -1.06
CA ALA A 100 29.26 11.70 -1.70
C ALA A 100 30.27 12.59 -0.97
N GLY A 101 31.29 11.99 -0.35
CA GLY A 101 32.42 12.70 0.25
C GLY A 101 32.10 13.63 1.43
N SER A 102 30.87 13.65 1.94
CA SER A 102 30.51 14.54 3.05
C SER A 102 30.77 13.90 4.42
N ARG A 103 31.27 14.73 5.36
CA ARG A 103 31.35 14.36 6.79
C ARG A 103 29.97 14.15 7.46
N ALA A 104 28.87 14.39 6.74
CA ALA A 104 27.53 14.21 7.26
C ALA A 104 27.24 12.73 7.52
N PRO A 105 26.65 12.37 8.66
CA PRO A 105 26.33 11.00 8.97
C PRO A 105 25.35 10.44 7.92
N ARG A 106 25.58 9.16 7.54
CA ARG A 106 24.65 8.46 6.63
C ARG A 106 23.28 8.36 7.27
N PRO A 107 22.18 8.52 6.49
CA PRO A 107 20.83 8.31 6.99
C PRO A 107 20.70 6.93 7.65
N ALA A 108 19.93 6.84 8.73
CA ALA A 108 19.76 5.59 9.47
C ALA A 108 19.24 4.44 8.59
N TRP A 109 18.32 4.75 7.64
CA TRP A 109 17.79 3.76 6.71
C TRP A 109 18.85 3.18 5.76
N VAL A 110 19.82 4.00 5.35
CA VAL A 110 20.93 3.54 4.49
C VAL A 110 21.76 2.50 5.23
N ARG A 111 22.18 2.80 6.47
CA ARG A 111 22.95 1.87 7.29
C ARG A 111 22.19 0.57 7.56
N ALA A 112 20.89 0.69 7.87
CA ALA A 112 20.05 -0.47 8.15
C ALA A 112 19.97 -1.42 6.95
N VAL A 113 19.81 -0.88 5.73
CA VAL A 113 19.79 -1.70 4.51
C VAL A 113 21.16 -2.27 4.18
N GLU A 114 22.25 -1.48 4.33
CA GLU A 114 23.62 -1.95 4.06
C GLU A 114 24.07 -3.07 5.01
N GLU A 115 23.56 -3.08 6.25
CA GLU A 115 23.96 -4.03 7.30
C GLU A 115 23.00 -5.22 7.41
N ALA A 116 21.86 -5.20 6.72
CA ALA A 116 20.88 -6.28 6.73
C ALA A 116 21.41 -7.54 6.03
N ARG A 117 20.92 -8.70 6.45
CA ARG A 117 21.10 -9.97 5.73
C ARG A 117 20.04 -10.19 4.67
N GLU A 118 18.88 -9.58 4.82
CA GLU A 118 17.77 -9.63 3.88
C GLU A 118 16.98 -8.32 3.90
N LEU A 119 16.58 -7.82 2.71
CA LEU A 119 15.55 -6.80 2.55
C LEU A 119 14.29 -7.46 2.02
N VAL A 120 13.18 -7.33 2.74
CA VAL A 120 11.86 -7.81 2.29
C VAL A 120 11.02 -6.64 1.82
N LEU A 121 10.62 -6.68 0.55
CA LEU A 121 9.67 -5.72 0.00
C LEU A 121 8.26 -6.25 0.26
N VAL A 122 7.57 -5.62 1.23
CA VAL A 122 6.25 -6.04 1.73
C VAL A 122 5.20 -5.90 0.64
N GLY A 123 4.25 -6.82 0.60
CA GLY A 123 3.16 -6.85 -0.38
C GLY A 123 2.35 -5.55 -0.44
N GLY A 124 1.72 -5.31 -1.59
CA GLY A 124 0.92 -4.12 -1.86
C GLY A 124 0.84 -3.81 -3.36
N GLY A 125 0.11 -2.76 -3.71
CA GLY A 125 -0.10 -2.30 -5.10
C GLY A 125 0.56 -0.96 -5.40
N TYR A 126 1.70 -0.66 -4.83
CA TYR A 126 2.37 0.65 -4.94
C TYR A 126 3.40 0.73 -6.08
N LEU A 127 3.72 -0.38 -6.74
CA LEU A 127 4.59 -0.39 -7.92
C LEU A 127 3.78 -0.17 -9.20
N THR A 128 3.19 1.02 -9.33
CA THR A 128 2.38 1.47 -10.47
C THR A 128 2.65 2.95 -10.76
N ASP A 129 2.16 3.46 -11.88
CA ASP A 129 2.26 4.91 -12.22
C ASP A 129 1.48 5.84 -11.28
N LEU A 130 0.64 5.28 -10.40
CA LEU A 130 -0.11 6.06 -9.41
C LEU A 130 0.79 6.62 -8.30
N PHE A 131 1.97 6.05 -8.13
CA PHE A 131 2.91 6.39 -7.08
C PHE A 131 4.29 6.76 -7.65
N PRO A 132 5.10 7.53 -6.92
CA PRO A 132 6.50 7.79 -7.30
C PRO A 132 7.34 6.53 -7.03
N VAL A 133 7.29 5.57 -7.96
CA VAL A 133 7.92 4.24 -7.80
C VAL A 133 9.39 4.31 -7.41
N GLU A 134 10.12 5.31 -7.88
CA GLU A 134 11.53 5.48 -7.57
C GLU A 134 11.79 5.56 -6.07
N THR A 135 10.86 6.16 -5.31
CA THR A 135 11.01 6.30 -3.86
C THR A 135 10.91 4.94 -3.15
N PHE A 136 10.12 4.01 -3.68
CA PHE A 136 10.02 2.64 -3.16
C PHE A 136 11.22 1.79 -3.57
N LEU A 137 11.85 2.11 -4.69
CA LEU A 137 12.96 1.32 -5.23
C LEU A 137 14.32 1.67 -4.62
N PHE A 138 14.51 2.82 -3.96
CA PHE A 138 15.82 3.20 -3.41
C PHE A 138 16.39 2.18 -2.41
N PRO A 139 15.63 1.68 -1.42
CA PRO A 139 16.15 0.64 -0.54
C PRO A 139 16.52 -0.65 -1.28
N VAL A 140 15.74 -1.02 -2.31
CA VAL A 140 16.00 -2.19 -3.15
C VAL A 140 17.29 -2.02 -3.97
N GLN A 141 17.45 -0.86 -4.61
CA GLN A 141 18.65 -0.52 -5.39
C GLN A 141 19.90 -0.51 -4.51
N LEU A 142 19.79 0.04 -3.29
CA LEU A 142 20.88 0.05 -2.32
C LEU A 142 21.24 -1.36 -1.86
N ALA A 143 20.25 -2.18 -1.49
CA ALA A 143 20.44 -3.56 -1.09
C ALA A 143 21.21 -4.35 -2.16
N ARG A 144 20.78 -4.25 -3.42
CA ARG A 144 21.45 -4.87 -4.56
C ARG A 144 22.90 -4.38 -4.74
N ALA A 145 23.10 -3.08 -4.68
CA ALA A 145 24.45 -2.50 -4.81
C ALA A 145 25.41 -2.95 -3.70
N LYS A 146 24.86 -3.42 -2.57
CA LYS A 146 25.64 -3.95 -1.41
C LYS A 146 25.64 -5.47 -1.32
N GLY A 147 25.03 -6.17 -2.27
CA GLY A 147 24.93 -7.62 -2.26
C GLY A 147 23.96 -8.16 -1.19
N VAL A 148 23.07 -7.32 -0.66
CA VAL A 148 22.03 -7.75 0.29
C VAL A 148 20.92 -8.42 -0.51
N PRO A 149 20.53 -9.66 -0.20
CA PRO A 149 19.42 -10.35 -0.84
C PRO A 149 18.12 -9.59 -0.69
N VAL A 150 17.35 -9.55 -1.78
CA VAL A 150 16.02 -8.92 -1.81
C VAL A 150 14.97 -10.00 -2.08
N ARG A 151 13.99 -10.09 -1.21
CA ARG A 151 12.79 -10.91 -1.40
C ARG A 151 11.56 -10.02 -1.42
N THR A 152 10.55 -10.41 -2.18
CA THR A 152 9.26 -9.73 -2.12
C THR A 152 8.22 -10.62 -1.47
N ASP A 153 7.32 -10.02 -0.69
CA ASP A 153 6.00 -10.58 -0.47
C ASP A 153 5.18 -10.45 -1.76
N PRO A 154 4.04 -11.14 -1.88
CA PRO A 154 3.23 -11.05 -3.08
C PRO A 154 2.84 -9.61 -3.44
N LEU A 155 3.48 -9.06 -4.47
CA LEU A 155 3.31 -7.68 -4.94
C LEU A 155 2.35 -7.59 -6.12
N GLY A 156 1.62 -6.47 -6.20
CA GLY A 156 1.04 -5.98 -7.45
C GLY A 156 2.06 -5.10 -8.18
N ILE A 157 2.36 -5.42 -9.45
CA ILE A 157 3.30 -4.70 -10.30
C ILE A 157 2.59 -4.25 -11.58
N GLY A 158 2.58 -2.93 -11.84
CA GLY A 158 1.92 -2.35 -12.99
C GLY A 158 0.39 -2.25 -12.83
N PRO A 159 -0.34 -1.96 -13.93
CA PRO A 159 0.21 -1.63 -15.24
C PRO A 159 0.97 -0.29 -15.27
N PHE A 160 1.88 -0.15 -16.24
CA PHE A 160 2.65 1.07 -16.44
C PHE A 160 2.34 1.69 -17.80
N ALA A 161 1.91 2.96 -17.83
CA ALA A 161 1.92 3.79 -19.03
C ALA A 161 3.32 4.39 -19.27
N SER A 162 4.10 4.59 -18.21
CA SER A 162 5.45 5.10 -18.26
C SER A 162 6.48 3.99 -18.50
N ARG A 163 7.04 3.91 -19.72
CA ARG A 163 8.17 3.00 -20.02
C ARG A 163 9.35 3.17 -19.05
N ARG A 164 9.57 4.40 -18.58
CA ARG A 164 10.64 4.69 -17.64
C ARG A 164 10.37 4.09 -16.26
N ALA A 165 9.15 4.20 -15.75
CA ALA A 165 8.77 3.61 -14.47
C ALA A 165 8.88 2.08 -14.55
N ALA A 166 8.37 1.47 -15.63
CA ALA A 166 8.52 0.06 -15.89
C ALA A 166 9.99 -0.39 -15.89
N ALA A 167 10.85 0.30 -16.66
CA ALA A 167 12.27 -0.01 -16.72
C ALA A 167 12.99 0.14 -15.37
N ALA A 168 12.60 1.12 -14.56
CA ALA A 168 13.16 1.30 -13.21
C ALA A 168 12.79 0.14 -12.27
N VAL A 169 11.54 -0.33 -12.34
CA VAL A 169 11.06 -1.50 -11.57
C VAL A 169 11.79 -2.76 -12.01
N VAL A 170 11.88 -3.01 -13.32
CA VAL A 170 12.60 -4.16 -13.87
C VAL A 170 14.05 -4.17 -13.41
N ALA A 171 14.77 -3.04 -13.58
CA ALA A 171 16.16 -2.93 -13.17
C ALA A 171 16.34 -3.15 -11.66
N ALA A 172 15.42 -2.72 -10.82
CA ALA A 172 15.50 -2.90 -9.37
C ALA A 172 15.26 -4.36 -8.95
N LEU A 173 14.33 -5.07 -9.62
CA LEU A 173 13.86 -6.39 -9.20
C LEU A 173 14.58 -7.56 -9.91
N LEU A 174 15.49 -7.29 -10.83
CA LEU A 174 16.12 -8.31 -11.71
C LEU A 174 16.74 -9.51 -10.97
N ALA A 175 17.23 -9.32 -9.74
CA ALA A 175 17.87 -10.39 -8.96
C ALA A 175 17.13 -10.65 -7.63
N ALA A 176 15.86 -10.26 -7.51
CA ALA A 176 15.06 -10.51 -6.33
C ALA A 176 14.41 -11.91 -6.37
N ASP A 177 14.21 -12.54 -5.19
CA ASP A 177 13.22 -13.63 -5.05
C ASP A 177 11.83 -13.01 -5.16
N LEU A 178 11.31 -12.99 -6.39
CA LEU A 178 10.15 -12.19 -6.76
C LEU A 178 8.86 -13.00 -6.68
N ARG A 179 7.96 -12.55 -5.80
CA ARG A 179 6.61 -13.09 -5.64
C ARG A 179 5.60 -12.03 -6.03
N VAL A 180 4.62 -12.41 -6.86
CA VAL A 180 3.55 -11.52 -7.33
C VAL A 180 2.18 -12.11 -7.02
N ARG A 181 1.19 -11.25 -6.84
CA ARG A 181 -0.13 -11.67 -6.34
C ARG A 181 -1.18 -11.92 -7.41
N ASP A 182 -0.95 -11.47 -8.63
CA ASP A 182 -1.93 -11.51 -9.73
C ASP A 182 -1.27 -11.81 -11.08
N ASP A 183 -2.11 -12.19 -12.05
CA ASP A 183 -1.65 -12.59 -13.38
C ASP A 183 -1.11 -11.40 -14.18
N VAL A 184 -1.66 -10.20 -14.00
CA VAL A 184 -1.17 -8.97 -14.66
C VAL A 184 0.28 -8.70 -14.27
N SER A 185 0.59 -8.83 -12.99
CA SER A 185 1.95 -8.70 -12.46
C SER A 185 2.88 -9.80 -12.96
N LEU A 186 2.38 -11.04 -13.06
CA LEU A 186 3.16 -12.17 -13.56
C LEU A 186 3.47 -12.02 -15.05
N GLU A 187 2.49 -11.58 -15.84
CA GLU A 187 2.67 -11.30 -17.28
C GLU A 187 3.69 -10.16 -17.49
N PHE A 188 3.59 -9.09 -16.70
CA PHE A 188 4.58 -8.02 -16.69
C PHE A 188 5.99 -8.58 -16.44
N CYS A 189 6.16 -9.41 -15.41
CA CYS A 189 7.45 -10.01 -15.09
C CYS A 189 7.98 -10.87 -16.24
N ARG A 190 7.15 -11.73 -16.82
CA ARG A 190 7.52 -12.59 -17.96
C ARG A 190 7.93 -11.78 -19.18
N ALA A 191 7.16 -10.75 -19.52
CA ALA A 191 7.44 -9.88 -20.66
C ALA A 191 8.77 -9.13 -20.53
N HIS A 192 9.30 -8.99 -19.31
CA HIS A 192 10.54 -8.28 -19.02
C HIS A 192 11.68 -9.19 -18.52
N GLY A 193 11.54 -10.53 -18.66
CA GLY A 193 12.58 -11.47 -18.28
C GLY A 193 12.82 -11.59 -16.76
N LEU A 194 11.86 -11.21 -15.93
CA LEU A 194 11.94 -11.38 -14.49
C LEU A 194 11.42 -12.76 -14.09
N ALA A 195 12.22 -13.51 -13.34
CA ALA A 195 11.79 -14.79 -12.75
C ALA A 195 10.88 -14.49 -11.55
N ALA A 196 9.58 -14.73 -11.68
CA ALA A 196 8.60 -14.48 -10.65
C ALA A 196 7.71 -15.70 -10.37
N LYS A 197 7.30 -15.86 -9.12
CA LYS A 197 6.31 -16.86 -8.69
C LYS A 197 5.00 -16.18 -8.36
N ARG A 198 3.88 -16.71 -8.87
CA ARG A 198 2.54 -16.28 -8.44
C ARG A 198 2.22 -16.87 -7.07
N CYS A 199 1.81 -16.03 -6.15
CA CYS A 199 1.42 -16.40 -4.79
C CYS A 199 0.10 -15.69 -4.43
N LEU A 200 -0.60 -16.17 -3.41
CA LEU A 200 -1.76 -15.46 -2.86
C LEU A 200 -1.30 -14.18 -2.17
N ASP A 201 -2.13 -13.14 -2.24
CA ASP A 201 -1.91 -11.90 -1.48
C ASP A 201 -1.83 -12.21 0.03
N SER A 202 -0.92 -11.55 0.73
CA SER A 202 -0.70 -11.77 2.16
C SER A 202 -1.95 -11.48 3.01
N GLY A 203 -2.87 -10.65 2.52
CA GLY A 203 -4.14 -10.38 3.18
C GLY A 203 -5.03 -11.61 3.42
N PHE A 204 -4.92 -12.65 2.56
CA PHE A 204 -5.63 -13.93 2.79
C PHE A 204 -5.16 -14.68 4.05
N ARG A 205 -4.02 -14.31 4.59
CA ARG A 205 -3.43 -14.89 5.79
C ARG A 205 -3.67 -14.07 7.06
N LEU A 206 -4.58 -13.09 7.00
CA LEU A 206 -4.87 -12.19 8.10
C LEU A 206 -5.22 -12.92 9.41
N LYS A 207 -5.97 -14.01 9.33
CA LYS A 207 -6.33 -14.83 10.51
C LYS A 207 -5.13 -15.40 11.27
N GLU A 208 -3.94 -15.50 10.65
CA GLU A 208 -2.73 -15.96 11.33
C GLU A 208 -2.17 -14.90 12.29
N VAL A 209 -2.43 -13.63 12.03
CA VAL A 209 -1.94 -12.48 12.84
C VAL A 209 -3.02 -11.81 13.67
N VAL A 210 -4.30 -12.09 13.36
CA VAL A 210 -5.47 -11.62 14.11
C VAL A 210 -6.44 -12.79 14.35
N PRO A 211 -6.13 -13.71 15.28
CA PRO A 211 -6.92 -14.93 15.50
C PRO A 211 -8.39 -14.69 15.90
N ALA A 212 -8.71 -13.51 16.46
CA ALA A 212 -10.07 -13.15 16.91
C ALA A 212 -11.10 -13.02 15.78
N LEU A 213 -10.70 -13.16 14.51
CA LEU A 213 -11.56 -13.04 13.32
C LEU A 213 -12.43 -14.30 13.05
N VAL A 214 -12.41 -15.31 13.90
CA VAL A 214 -12.99 -16.62 13.59
C VAL A 214 -14.50 -16.71 13.91
N ARG A 215 -15.15 -15.67 14.42
CA ARG A 215 -16.59 -15.73 14.71
C ARG A 215 -17.41 -15.12 13.58
N ALA A 216 -18.12 -15.96 12.84
CA ALA A 216 -19.18 -15.47 11.96
C ALA A 216 -20.27 -14.74 12.81
N PRO A 217 -20.63 -13.51 12.43
CA PRO A 217 -21.71 -12.79 13.14
C PRO A 217 -23.04 -13.55 12.96
N ARG A 218 -23.91 -13.44 13.96
CA ARG A 218 -25.30 -13.90 13.82
C ARG A 218 -26.12 -12.82 13.13
N GLY A 219 -26.99 -13.23 12.20
CA GLY A 219 -27.88 -12.31 11.49
C GLY A 219 -27.48 -12.07 10.03
N ARG A 220 -28.11 -11.07 9.40
CA ARG A 220 -27.93 -10.69 7.97
C ARG A 220 -27.26 -9.31 7.88
N ARG A 221 -26.00 -9.21 8.34
CA ARG A 221 -25.27 -7.95 8.38
C ARG A 221 -24.37 -7.77 7.17
N VAL A 222 -24.56 -6.65 6.46
CA VAL A 222 -23.79 -6.27 5.26
C VAL A 222 -22.89 -5.08 5.59
N GLY A 223 -21.59 -5.26 5.42
CA GLY A 223 -20.58 -4.21 5.58
C GLY A 223 -20.26 -3.54 4.25
N ILE A 224 -20.31 -2.22 4.20
CA ILE A 224 -20.05 -1.43 3.00
C ILE A 224 -18.82 -0.54 3.22
N CYS A 225 -17.86 -0.61 2.28
CA CYS A 225 -16.71 0.29 2.26
C CYS A 225 -16.45 0.80 0.84
N ILE A 226 -16.69 2.08 0.61
CA ILE A 226 -16.49 2.74 -0.68
C ILE A 226 -15.31 3.69 -0.60
N SER A 227 -14.30 3.46 -1.41
CA SER A 227 -13.15 4.35 -1.53
C SER A 227 -13.44 5.51 -2.48
N ARG A 228 -12.98 6.72 -2.14
CA ARG A 228 -12.97 7.86 -3.06
C ARG A 228 -12.21 7.57 -4.37
N GLN A 229 -11.27 6.63 -4.34
CA GLN A 229 -10.53 6.19 -5.53
C GLN A 229 -11.36 5.28 -6.44
N ALA A 230 -12.49 4.73 -5.95
CA ALA A 230 -13.42 3.99 -6.78
C ALA A 230 -13.93 4.89 -7.89
N GLY A 231 -13.71 4.49 -9.14
CA GLY A 231 -14.06 5.29 -10.29
C GLY A 231 -13.12 6.47 -10.58
N SER A 232 -11.85 6.44 -10.13
CA SER A 232 -10.84 7.44 -10.49
C SER A 232 -10.41 7.42 -11.96
N GLY A 233 -11.00 6.54 -12.79
CA GLY A 233 -10.83 6.48 -14.23
C GLY A 233 -11.41 7.70 -14.99
N PRO A 234 -11.34 7.69 -16.33
CA PRO A 234 -11.93 8.73 -17.18
C PRO A 234 -13.38 9.00 -16.82
N GLY A 235 -13.85 10.24 -17.01
CA GLY A 235 -15.14 10.73 -16.50
C GLY A 235 -16.36 9.81 -16.74
N ALA A 236 -16.42 9.08 -17.85
CA ALA A 236 -17.48 8.11 -18.15
C ALA A 236 -17.43 6.89 -17.20
N ALA A 237 -16.26 6.29 -17.01
CA ALA A 237 -16.09 5.14 -16.11
C ALA A 237 -16.42 5.50 -14.65
N ARG A 238 -16.02 6.69 -14.21
CA ARG A 238 -16.36 7.20 -12.88
C ARG A 238 -17.85 7.37 -12.69
N ARG A 239 -18.57 7.93 -13.69
CA ARG A 239 -20.02 8.06 -13.63
C ARG A 239 -20.71 6.71 -13.57
N ALA A 240 -20.30 5.76 -14.41
CA ALA A 240 -20.85 4.41 -14.43
C ALA A 240 -20.66 3.69 -13.08
N THR A 241 -19.46 3.74 -12.50
CA THR A 241 -19.18 3.15 -11.17
C THR A 241 -20.05 3.79 -10.09
N THR A 242 -20.20 5.13 -10.09
CA THR A 242 -21.05 5.83 -9.12
C THR A 242 -22.51 5.45 -9.28
N ALA A 243 -23.03 5.39 -10.52
CA ALA A 243 -24.41 5.00 -10.82
C ALA A 243 -24.70 3.57 -10.35
N TRP A 244 -23.78 2.65 -10.66
CA TRP A 244 -23.86 1.26 -10.22
C TRP A 244 -23.88 1.14 -8.68
N CYS A 245 -22.94 1.79 -7.99
CA CYS A 245 -22.90 1.79 -6.53
C CYS A 245 -24.20 2.32 -5.91
N ASN A 246 -24.76 3.40 -6.46
CA ASN A 246 -26.02 3.97 -5.96
C ASN A 246 -27.21 3.04 -6.21
N ALA A 247 -27.33 2.44 -7.39
CA ALA A 247 -28.40 1.49 -7.71
C ALA A 247 -28.31 0.24 -6.79
N PHE A 248 -27.11 -0.29 -6.63
CA PHE A 248 -26.85 -1.45 -5.76
C PHE A 248 -27.21 -1.15 -4.30
N LEU A 249 -26.78 -0.02 -3.75
CA LEU A 249 -27.09 0.37 -2.36
C LEU A 249 -28.59 0.59 -2.15
N ARG A 250 -29.32 1.17 -3.13
CA ARG A 250 -30.79 1.29 -3.05
C ARG A 250 -31.47 -0.07 -3.04
N ALA A 251 -30.99 -1.00 -3.84
CA ALA A 251 -31.53 -2.37 -3.83
C ALA A 251 -31.29 -3.06 -2.47
N LEU A 252 -30.11 -2.91 -1.87
CA LEU A 252 -29.87 -3.42 -0.52
C LEU A 252 -30.75 -2.73 0.53
N ALA A 253 -30.97 -1.42 0.44
CA ALA A 253 -31.78 -0.67 1.39
C ALA A 253 -33.27 -1.03 1.32
N ALA A 254 -33.74 -1.60 0.20
CA ALA A 254 -35.11 -2.08 0.03
C ALA A 254 -35.37 -3.37 0.83
N ASP A 255 -34.36 -4.18 1.13
CA ASP A 255 -34.46 -5.38 1.98
C ASP A 255 -34.34 -4.98 3.46
N ARG A 256 -35.49 -4.93 4.14
CA ARG A 256 -35.57 -4.52 5.55
C ARG A 256 -35.00 -5.53 6.54
N ASP A 257 -34.73 -6.75 6.12
CA ASP A 257 -34.11 -7.80 6.94
C ASP A 257 -32.59 -7.69 6.96
N LEU A 258 -31.99 -6.80 6.14
CA LEU A 258 -30.57 -6.55 6.13
C LEU A 258 -30.18 -5.44 7.12
N GLU A 259 -29.22 -5.73 7.98
CA GLU A 259 -28.52 -4.71 8.75
C GLU A 259 -27.36 -4.19 7.95
N ILE A 260 -27.50 -2.97 7.36
CA ILE A 260 -26.46 -2.34 6.56
C ILE A 260 -25.60 -1.45 7.46
N ARG A 261 -24.27 -1.61 7.40
CA ARG A 261 -23.30 -0.80 8.12
C ARG A 261 -22.17 -0.36 7.19
N GLY A 262 -21.71 0.87 7.35
CA GLY A 262 -20.49 1.34 6.68
C GLY A 262 -19.27 1.16 7.56
N PHE A 263 -18.13 0.84 6.97
CA PHE A 263 -16.83 0.79 7.64
C PHE A 263 -15.74 1.43 6.78
N CYS A 264 -14.57 1.71 7.36
CA CYS A 264 -13.47 2.38 6.69
C CYS A 264 -12.20 1.53 6.72
N PHE A 265 -11.48 1.51 5.61
CA PHE A 265 -10.20 0.82 5.45
C PHE A 265 -9.03 1.80 5.24
N HIS A 266 -9.28 3.08 5.51
CA HIS A 266 -8.28 4.13 5.43
C HIS A 266 -8.46 5.12 6.58
N ALA A 267 -7.37 5.49 7.23
CA ALA A 267 -7.40 6.37 8.39
C ALA A 267 -7.66 7.85 8.05
N ASP A 268 -7.45 8.30 6.80
CA ASP A 268 -7.88 9.63 6.37
C ASP A 268 -9.37 9.60 6.05
N PRO A 269 -10.20 10.35 6.79
CA PRO A 269 -11.66 10.35 6.59
C PRO A 269 -12.08 10.74 5.18
N ARG A 270 -11.30 11.58 4.49
CA ARG A 270 -11.58 12.02 3.11
C ARG A 270 -11.53 10.92 2.07
N THR A 271 -11.03 9.74 2.41
CA THR A 271 -10.90 8.62 1.48
C THR A 271 -12.12 7.70 1.48
N ASP A 272 -12.36 6.98 2.58
CA ASP A 272 -13.43 5.99 2.66
C ASP A 272 -14.66 6.52 3.42
N TYR A 273 -14.45 7.21 4.54
CA TYR A 273 -15.52 7.66 5.41
C TYR A 273 -16.47 8.62 4.69
N GLU A 274 -15.93 9.71 4.15
CA GLU A 274 -16.74 10.69 3.40
C GLU A 274 -17.37 10.08 2.14
N ALA A 275 -16.63 9.20 1.45
CA ALA A 275 -17.14 8.56 0.24
C ALA A 275 -18.28 7.58 0.52
N THR A 276 -18.18 6.79 1.60
CA THR A 276 -19.22 5.84 2.00
C THR A 276 -20.45 6.58 2.52
N ARG A 277 -20.28 7.60 3.39
CA ARG A 277 -21.38 8.45 3.86
C ARG A 277 -22.13 9.10 2.71
N ALA A 278 -21.41 9.69 1.78
CA ALA A 278 -22.02 10.31 0.61
C ALA A 278 -22.78 9.30 -0.27
N ALA A 279 -22.32 8.07 -0.37
CA ALA A 279 -23.02 7.01 -1.11
C ALA A 279 -24.30 6.56 -0.35
N PHE A 280 -24.24 6.45 0.98
CA PHE A 280 -25.40 6.14 1.83
C PHE A 280 -26.48 7.19 1.67
N LEU A 281 -26.17 8.47 1.82
CA LEU A 281 -27.12 9.57 1.61
C LEU A 281 -27.80 9.54 0.24
N ARG A 282 -27.03 9.29 -0.84
CA ARG A 282 -27.62 9.18 -2.19
C ARG A 282 -28.52 7.96 -2.36
N ALA A 283 -28.32 6.94 -1.57
CA ALA A 283 -29.14 5.73 -1.58
C ALA A 283 -30.35 5.78 -0.61
N GLY A 284 -30.48 6.85 0.18
CA GLY A 284 -31.51 6.97 1.22
C GLY A 284 -31.22 6.16 2.48
N ILE A 285 -29.94 5.78 2.70
CA ILE A 285 -29.47 5.09 3.89
C ILE A 285 -28.94 6.12 4.89
N ASP A 286 -29.19 5.92 6.18
CA ASP A 286 -28.67 6.79 7.22
C ASP A 286 -27.13 6.78 7.20
N ALA A 287 -26.54 7.97 7.05
CA ALA A 287 -25.11 8.13 6.99
C ALA A 287 -24.40 7.92 8.33
N ASP A 288 -25.13 7.97 9.44
CA ASP A 288 -24.57 7.73 10.78
C ASP A 288 -24.33 6.24 11.06
N LEU A 289 -24.81 5.37 10.17
CA LEU A 289 -24.46 3.95 10.14
C LEU A 289 -23.04 3.68 9.63
N VAL A 290 -22.30 4.69 9.19
CA VAL A 290 -20.91 4.57 8.77
C VAL A 290 -19.99 4.81 9.96
N ALA A 291 -19.27 3.77 10.37
CA ALA A 291 -18.29 3.85 11.45
C ALA A 291 -17.13 4.80 11.07
N PRO A 292 -16.57 5.53 12.06
CA PRO A 292 -15.41 6.39 11.84
C PRO A 292 -14.21 5.58 11.29
N PRO A 293 -13.18 6.28 10.75
CA PRO A 293 -11.97 5.63 10.27
C PRO A 293 -11.30 4.78 11.35
N CYS A 294 -10.92 3.55 11.00
CA CYS A 294 -10.21 2.64 11.89
C CYS A 294 -8.86 3.23 12.31
N ALA A 295 -8.52 3.13 13.58
CA ALA A 295 -7.26 3.59 14.13
C ALA A 295 -6.09 2.69 13.70
N ASP A 296 -6.33 1.36 13.64
CA ASP A 296 -5.33 0.37 13.30
C ASP A 296 -5.94 -0.81 12.49
N PHE A 297 -5.07 -1.71 12.04
CA PHE A 297 -5.49 -2.87 11.26
C PHE A 297 -6.28 -3.90 12.07
N ARG A 298 -6.12 -3.98 13.40
CA ARG A 298 -6.87 -4.92 14.26
C ARG A 298 -8.31 -4.48 14.40
N GLU A 299 -8.54 -3.17 14.47
CA GLU A 299 -9.88 -2.58 14.47
C GLU A 299 -10.58 -2.82 13.12
N ALA A 300 -9.87 -2.58 12.02
CA ALA A 300 -10.38 -2.88 10.68
C ALA A 300 -10.70 -4.36 10.50
N ALA A 301 -9.86 -5.26 11.00
CA ALA A 301 -10.08 -6.68 10.99
C ALA A 301 -11.34 -7.07 11.79
N ARG A 302 -11.55 -6.48 12.97
CA ARG A 302 -12.78 -6.69 13.76
C ARG A 302 -14.02 -6.17 13.04
N ALA A 303 -13.90 -5.02 12.36
CA ALA A 303 -14.98 -4.48 11.54
C ALA A 303 -15.37 -5.46 10.41
N LEU A 304 -14.40 -6.04 9.71
CA LEU A 304 -14.67 -7.10 8.72
C LEU A 304 -15.39 -8.29 9.34
N ALA A 305 -14.86 -8.83 10.44
CA ALA A 305 -15.41 -10.00 11.11
C ALA A 305 -16.81 -9.79 11.73
N SER A 306 -17.25 -8.53 11.86
CA SER A 306 -18.58 -8.19 12.37
C SER A 306 -19.70 -8.26 11.33
N HIS A 307 -19.39 -8.62 10.08
CA HIS A 307 -20.34 -8.68 8.96
C HIS A 307 -20.39 -10.07 8.33
N ASN A 308 -21.55 -10.45 7.81
CA ASN A 308 -21.73 -11.72 7.09
C ASN A 308 -21.32 -11.58 5.61
N VAL A 309 -21.50 -10.38 5.06
CA VAL A 309 -21.14 -10.05 3.68
C VAL A 309 -20.41 -8.71 3.67
N ILE A 310 -19.33 -8.64 2.91
CA ILE A 310 -18.59 -7.42 2.68
C ILE A 310 -18.74 -7.00 1.22
N VAL A 311 -19.13 -5.75 1.01
CA VAL A 311 -19.16 -5.10 -0.30
C VAL A 311 -18.22 -3.90 -0.27
N THR A 312 -17.18 -3.97 -1.06
CA THR A 312 -16.12 -2.98 -0.99
C THR A 312 -15.47 -2.69 -2.33
N THR A 313 -14.97 -1.45 -2.47
CA THR A 313 -14.09 -1.04 -3.56
C THR A 313 -12.61 -1.03 -3.13
N ARG A 314 -12.31 -1.46 -1.91
CA ARG A 314 -10.96 -1.63 -1.38
C ARG A 314 -10.47 -3.05 -1.59
N PHE A 315 -9.37 -3.21 -2.33
CA PHE A 315 -8.80 -4.53 -2.64
C PHE A 315 -8.52 -5.35 -1.37
N HIS A 316 -7.75 -4.81 -0.43
CA HIS A 316 -7.40 -5.54 0.79
C HIS A 316 -8.58 -5.80 1.73
N ALA A 317 -9.64 -4.98 1.69
CA ALA A 317 -10.87 -5.28 2.43
C ALA A 317 -11.60 -6.49 1.84
N ALA A 318 -11.58 -6.65 0.51
CA ALA A 318 -12.15 -7.82 -0.15
C ALA A 318 -11.31 -9.09 0.05
N VAL A 319 -9.98 -8.95 0.10
CA VAL A 319 -9.05 -10.09 0.29
C VAL A 319 -9.07 -10.60 1.73
N ALA A 320 -9.27 -9.71 2.71
CA ALA A 320 -9.24 -10.01 4.13
C ALA A 320 -10.59 -10.47 4.70
N ALA A 321 -11.70 -10.30 3.94
CA ALA A 321 -13.04 -10.75 4.30
C ALA A 321 -13.21 -12.25 4.04
#